data_7f9688ad2bf5432ef743668223bc82a2
#
_entry.id   7f9688ad2bf5432ef743668223bc82a2
#
_cell.length_a   1.000
_cell.length_b   1.000
_cell.length_c   1.000
_cell.angle_alpha   90.00
_cell.angle_beta   90.00
_cell.angle_gamma   90.00
#
_symmetry.space_group_name_H-M   'P 1'
#
loop_
_entity.id
_entity.type
_entity.pdbx_description
1 polymer ?
#
loop_
_entity_poly.entity_id
_entity_poly.type
_entity_poly.pdbx_seq_one_letter_code
_entity_poly.pdbx_strand_id
1 'polypeptide(L)'
;MAHRLDEAGADGLVLFNRFYQPDYDLEALEVVPNLILSTSHELLLRLHWIAVLYGVVKADLALTGGVHNATDVVKAMMAGAKIAMMTSALLKRGTGYLDTVLTELLLWMGEHEYDSIKQMQGSMSRNAVPQPAAFERANYLKVLSSYAMR
;
A
#
# COMPACT_ATOMS: atom_id res chain seq x y z
N MET A 1 -6.33 13.75 -10.70
CA MET A 1 -6.73 12.57 -11.50
C MET A 1 -7.80 11.76 -10.78
N ALA A 2 -7.59 11.30 -9.53
CA ALA A 2 -8.57 10.47 -8.79
C ALA A 2 -9.97 11.08 -8.76
N HIS A 3 -10.14 12.35 -8.37
CA HIS A 3 -11.44 13.05 -8.43
C HIS A 3 -12.12 13.00 -9.81
N ARG A 4 -11.36 13.20 -10.87
CA ARG A 4 -11.93 13.19 -12.23
C ARG A 4 -12.42 11.81 -12.65
N LEU A 5 -11.77 10.74 -12.17
CA LEU A 5 -12.20 9.37 -12.41
C LEU A 5 -13.44 9.03 -11.57
N ASP A 6 -13.47 9.45 -10.32
CA ASP A 6 -14.59 9.32 -9.41
C ASP A 6 -15.85 10.06 -9.95
N GLU A 7 -15.69 11.31 -10.38
CA GLU A 7 -16.74 12.12 -11.02
C GLU A 7 -17.24 11.51 -12.34
N ALA A 8 -16.37 10.81 -13.06
CA ALA A 8 -16.72 10.09 -14.28
C ALA A 8 -17.43 8.74 -14.02
N GLY A 9 -17.64 8.37 -12.74
CA GLY A 9 -18.39 7.18 -12.34
C GLY A 9 -17.54 5.93 -12.17
N ALA A 10 -16.25 6.04 -11.88
CA ALA A 10 -15.43 4.87 -11.53
C ALA A 10 -15.87 4.30 -10.17
N ASP A 11 -16.21 3.00 -10.13
CA ASP A 11 -16.59 2.29 -8.91
C ASP A 11 -15.39 1.99 -8.01
N GLY A 12 -14.18 1.88 -8.58
CA GLY A 12 -12.96 1.61 -7.85
C GLY A 12 -11.71 2.15 -8.54
N LEU A 13 -10.69 2.46 -7.74
CA LEU A 13 -9.39 2.95 -8.19
C LEU A 13 -8.28 2.03 -7.67
N VAL A 14 -7.47 1.49 -8.59
CA VAL A 14 -6.31 0.67 -8.23
C VAL A 14 -5.06 1.55 -8.16
N LEU A 15 -4.45 1.63 -7.00
CA LEU A 15 -3.29 2.50 -6.69
C LEU A 15 -2.11 1.66 -6.21
N PHE A 16 -0.99 1.65 -6.87
CA PHE A 16 -0.62 2.11 -8.20
C PHE A 16 0.04 0.98 -8.95
N ASN A 17 -0.07 0.96 -10.26
CA ASN A 17 0.72 0.04 -11.05
C ASN A 17 2.22 0.33 -10.84
N ARG A 18 3.03 -0.72 -10.96
CA ARG A 18 4.48 -0.59 -10.93
C ARG A 18 4.96 -0.18 -12.33
N PHE A 19 5.82 0.83 -12.38
CA PHE A 19 6.44 1.20 -13.65
C PHE A 19 7.39 0.10 -14.13
N TYR A 20 7.45 -0.08 -15.43
CA TYR A 20 8.47 -0.90 -16.06
C TYR A 20 9.86 -0.31 -15.75
N GLN A 21 10.77 -1.16 -15.30
CA GLN A 21 12.13 -0.80 -14.91
C GLN A 21 13.10 -1.68 -15.72
N PRO A 22 13.45 -1.29 -16.97
CA PRO A 22 14.45 -2.01 -17.74
C PRO A 22 15.82 -1.85 -17.09
N ASP A 23 16.68 -2.83 -17.30
CA ASP A 23 18.10 -2.75 -16.96
C ASP A 23 18.93 -2.57 -18.23
N TYR A 24 20.21 -2.31 -18.08
CA TYR A 24 21.14 -2.07 -19.17
C TYR A 24 22.27 -3.09 -19.14
N ASP A 25 22.47 -3.81 -20.24
CA ASP A 25 23.71 -4.55 -20.48
C ASP A 25 24.75 -3.57 -21.03
N LEU A 26 25.76 -3.27 -20.21
CA LEU A 26 26.78 -2.28 -20.56
C LEU A 26 27.82 -2.82 -21.55
N GLU A 27 27.96 -4.14 -21.64
CA GLU A 27 28.88 -4.76 -22.60
C GLU A 27 28.24 -4.87 -23.99
N ALA A 28 26.98 -5.29 -24.05
CA ALA A 28 26.23 -5.36 -25.30
C ALA A 28 25.65 -4.00 -25.73
N LEU A 29 25.63 -3.00 -24.86
CA LEU A 29 24.99 -1.68 -25.04
C LEU A 29 23.49 -1.81 -25.38
N GLU A 30 22.81 -2.74 -24.73
CA GLU A 30 21.40 -3.06 -24.96
C GLU A 30 20.55 -2.84 -23.73
N VAL A 31 19.27 -2.53 -23.95
CA VAL A 31 18.24 -2.51 -22.90
C VAL A 31 17.73 -3.93 -22.68
N VAL A 32 17.87 -4.45 -21.47
CA VAL A 32 17.43 -5.81 -21.13
C VAL A 32 16.18 -5.81 -20.29
N PRO A 33 15.23 -6.73 -20.55
CA PRO A 33 14.07 -6.92 -19.68
C PRO A 33 14.54 -7.34 -18.28
N ASN A 34 14.08 -6.62 -17.26
CA ASN A 34 14.41 -6.94 -15.88
C ASN A 34 13.12 -7.01 -15.05
N LEU A 35 12.89 -8.11 -14.34
CA LEU A 35 11.79 -8.29 -13.42
C LEU A 35 12.31 -8.41 -11.99
N ILE A 36 12.32 -7.30 -11.30
CA ILE A 36 12.58 -7.28 -9.84
C ILE A 36 11.25 -7.34 -9.11
N LEU A 37 11.02 -8.39 -8.32
CA LEU A 37 9.81 -8.50 -7.52
C LEU A 37 9.81 -7.46 -6.39
N SER A 38 8.63 -6.91 -6.08
CA SER A 38 8.48 -5.89 -5.04
C SER A 38 8.92 -6.37 -3.66
N THR A 39 9.11 -5.42 -2.76
CA THR A 39 9.30 -5.63 -1.32
C THR A 39 8.29 -4.78 -0.54
N SER A 40 8.13 -5.02 0.78
CA SER A 40 7.23 -4.24 1.64
C SER A 40 7.61 -2.75 1.71
N HIS A 41 8.85 -2.36 1.37
CA HIS A 41 9.23 -0.95 1.29
C HIS A 41 8.45 -0.18 0.22
N GLU A 42 8.07 -0.84 -0.86
CA GLU A 42 7.30 -0.22 -1.92
C GLU A 42 5.84 0.09 -1.51
N LEU A 43 5.37 -0.50 -0.41
CA LEU A 43 4.05 -0.24 0.14
C LEU A 43 3.87 1.21 0.60
N LEU A 44 4.91 1.83 1.15
CA LEU A 44 4.82 3.11 1.86
C LEU A 44 4.22 4.23 1.01
N LEU A 45 4.65 4.35 -0.26
CA LEU A 45 4.09 5.34 -1.17
C LEU A 45 2.60 5.10 -1.45
N ARG A 46 2.20 3.84 -1.58
CA ARG A 46 0.80 3.45 -1.83
C ARG A 46 -0.06 3.75 -0.61
N LEU A 47 0.41 3.41 0.58
CA LEU A 47 -0.27 3.73 1.85
C LEU A 47 -0.55 5.23 1.97
N HIS A 48 0.45 6.06 1.67
CA HIS A 48 0.29 7.51 1.70
C HIS A 48 -0.89 7.98 0.84
N TRP A 49 -0.95 7.54 -0.43
CA TRP A 49 -2.01 7.97 -1.34
C TRP A 49 -3.37 7.37 -1.01
N ILE A 50 -3.43 6.11 -0.55
CA ILE A 50 -4.68 5.52 -0.04
C ILE A 50 -5.20 6.36 1.13
N ALA A 51 -4.36 6.67 2.12
CA ALA A 51 -4.75 7.43 3.30
C ALA A 51 -5.19 8.86 2.98
N VAL A 52 -4.60 9.50 1.96
CA VAL A 52 -4.98 10.85 1.51
C VAL A 52 -6.31 10.85 0.76
N LEU A 53 -6.58 9.80 -0.04
CA LEU A 53 -7.77 9.73 -0.90
C LEU A 53 -8.98 9.14 -0.18
N TYR A 54 -8.79 8.37 0.89
CA TYR A 54 -9.88 7.77 1.65
C TYR A 54 -10.83 8.84 2.22
N GLY A 55 -12.12 8.70 1.92
CA GLY A 55 -13.16 9.69 2.28
C GLY A 55 -13.13 10.99 1.45
N VAL A 56 -12.23 11.10 0.47
CA VAL A 56 -12.15 12.22 -0.48
C VAL A 56 -12.78 11.85 -1.82
N VAL A 57 -12.62 10.60 -2.25
CA VAL A 57 -13.33 10.01 -3.39
C VAL A 57 -14.37 9.02 -2.88
N LYS A 58 -15.42 8.78 -3.67
CA LYS A 58 -16.47 7.79 -3.37
C LYS A 58 -16.08 6.39 -3.85
N ALA A 59 -15.24 6.32 -4.89
CA ALA A 59 -14.74 5.09 -5.46
C ALA A 59 -13.99 4.25 -4.42
N ASP A 60 -14.17 2.93 -4.46
CA ASP A 60 -13.41 1.99 -3.64
C ASP A 60 -11.92 2.05 -3.97
N LEU A 61 -11.06 1.99 -2.96
CA LEU A 61 -9.62 2.04 -3.14
C LEU A 61 -9.00 0.65 -3.04
N ALA A 62 -8.30 0.23 -4.09
CA ALA A 62 -7.50 -1.00 -4.11
C ALA A 62 -6.00 -0.65 -4.11
N LEU A 63 -5.25 -1.22 -3.17
CA LEU A 63 -3.81 -1.03 -3.07
C LEU A 63 -3.08 -2.18 -3.76
N THR A 64 -2.16 -1.86 -4.67
CA THR A 64 -1.30 -2.85 -5.34
C THR A 64 0.17 -2.48 -5.25
N GLY A 65 1.02 -3.49 -5.04
CA GLY A 65 2.47 -3.36 -4.90
C GLY A 65 2.94 -3.18 -3.46
N GLY A 66 3.86 -4.03 -3.04
CA GLY A 66 4.46 -4.01 -1.71
C GLY A 66 3.70 -4.76 -0.62
N VAL A 67 2.61 -5.45 -0.94
CA VAL A 67 1.90 -6.30 0.01
C VAL A 67 2.55 -7.68 0.04
N HIS A 68 3.16 -8.05 1.17
CA HIS A 68 3.94 -9.29 1.31
C HIS A 68 3.55 -10.17 2.52
N ASN A 69 2.86 -9.62 3.51
CA ASN A 69 2.49 -10.31 4.74
C ASN A 69 1.21 -9.69 5.34
N ALA A 70 0.71 -10.28 6.44
CA ALA A 70 -0.49 -9.81 7.12
C ALA A 70 -0.38 -8.36 7.63
N THR A 71 0.79 -7.96 8.15
CA THR A 71 1.02 -6.58 8.61
C THR A 71 0.87 -5.57 7.48
N ASP A 72 1.32 -5.91 6.26
CA ASP A 72 1.15 -5.05 5.09
C ASP A 72 -0.34 -4.93 4.72
N VAL A 73 -1.11 -6.01 4.85
CA VAL A 73 -2.57 -6.00 4.66
C VAL A 73 -3.26 -5.12 5.70
N VAL A 74 -2.92 -5.28 6.99
CA VAL A 74 -3.45 -4.43 8.08
C VAL A 74 -3.20 -2.96 7.78
N LYS A 75 -1.96 -2.58 7.43
CA LYS A 75 -1.62 -1.20 7.08
C LYS A 75 -2.45 -0.68 5.92
N ALA A 76 -2.66 -1.50 4.88
CA ALA A 76 -3.47 -1.12 3.73
C ALA A 76 -4.93 -0.86 4.12
N MET A 77 -5.53 -1.75 4.93
CA MET A 77 -6.90 -1.58 5.43
C MET A 77 -7.04 -0.35 6.33
N MET A 78 -6.12 -0.17 7.29
CA MET A 78 -6.13 1.00 8.16
C MET A 78 -5.91 2.32 7.41
N ALA A 79 -5.13 2.33 6.34
CA ALA A 79 -5.02 3.49 5.46
C ALA A 79 -6.33 3.82 4.72
N GLY A 80 -7.20 2.82 4.54
CA GLY A 80 -8.52 2.98 3.89
C GLY A 80 -8.71 2.17 2.62
N ALA A 81 -7.78 1.28 2.27
CA ALA A 81 -7.99 0.37 1.15
C ALA A 81 -9.15 -0.58 1.45
N LYS A 82 -9.95 -0.90 0.43
CA LYS A 82 -10.96 -1.97 0.46
C LYS A 82 -10.36 -3.30 0.01
N ILE A 83 -9.33 -3.25 -0.83
CA ILE A 83 -8.64 -4.41 -1.38
C ILE A 83 -7.13 -4.20 -1.26
N ALA A 84 -6.42 -5.20 -0.73
CA ALA A 84 -4.97 -5.31 -0.78
C ALA A 84 -4.58 -6.41 -1.78
N MET A 85 -3.88 -6.03 -2.85
CA MET A 85 -3.51 -6.95 -3.94
C MET A 85 -2.08 -7.44 -3.74
N MET A 86 -1.89 -8.77 -3.85
CA MET A 86 -0.63 -9.44 -3.59
C MET A 86 -0.20 -10.25 -4.82
N THR A 87 0.91 -9.93 -5.43
CA THR A 87 1.45 -10.67 -6.58
C THR A 87 2.86 -11.18 -6.31
N SER A 88 3.80 -10.30 -6.01
CA SER A 88 5.22 -10.67 -5.81
C SER A 88 5.44 -11.67 -4.67
N ALA A 89 4.65 -11.59 -3.60
CA ALA A 89 4.73 -12.55 -2.50
C ALA A 89 4.27 -13.94 -2.93
N LEU A 90 3.18 -14.02 -3.72
CA LEU A 90 2.67 -15.30 -4.24
C LEU A 90 3.60 -15.91 -5.29
N LEU A 91 4.25 -15.09 -6.14
CA LEU A 91 5.28 -15.57 -7.07
C LEU A 91 6.49 -16.14 -6.31
N LYS A 92 6.87 -15.56 -5.18
CA LYS A 92 8.02 -16.02 -4.38
C LYS A 92 7.71 -17.25 -3.54
N ARG A 93 6.48 -17.39 -3.02
CA ARG A 93 6.13 -18.36 -1.95
C ARG A 93 5.04 -19.35 -2.38
N GLY A 94 4.49 -19.20 -3.58
CA GLY A 94 3.35 -19.98 -4.05
C GLY A 94 2.01 -19.45 -3.54
N THR A 95 0.91 -19.90 -4.16
CA THR A 95 -0.45 -19.44 -3.85
C THR A 95 -0.94 -19.85 -2.47
N GLY A 96 -0.48 -20.99 -1.94
CA GLY A 96 -0.80 -21.45 -0.58
C GLY A 96 -0.32 -20.51 0.53
N TYR A 97 0.59 -19.58 0.23
CA TYR A 97 1.02 -18.55 1.19
C TYR A 97 -0.12 -17.61 1.59
N LEU A 98 -1.18 -17.53 0.79
CA LEU A 98 -2.36 -16.75 1.13
C LEU A 98 -3.04 -17.21 2.42
N ASP A 99 -3.09 -18.51 2.67
CA ASP A 99 -3.66 -19.08 3.90
C ASP A 99 -2.86 -18.65 5.14
N THR A 100 -1.53 -18.58 5.02
CA THR A 100 -0.65 -18.04 6.08
C THR A 100 -0.98 -16.58 6.36
N VAL A 101 -1.07 -15.75 5.31
CA VAL A 101 -1.39 -14.32 5.46
C VAL A 101 -2.77 -14.10 6.09
N LEU A 102 -3.78 -14.88 5.69
CA LEU A 102 -5.12 -14.81 6.28
C LEU A 102 -5.14 -15.23 7.75
N THR A 103 -4.43 -16.31 8.09
CA THR A 103 -4.31 -16.77 9.48
C THR A 103 -3.64 -15.73 10.35
N GLU A 104 -2.50 -15.18 9.92
CA GLU A 104 -1.79 -14.12 10.64
C GLU A 104 -2.65 -12.84 10.78
N LEU A 105 -3.43 -12.49 9.75
CA LEU A 105 -4.36 -11.36 9.79
C LEU A 105 -5.44 -11.55 10.85
N LEU A 106 -6.06 -12.73 10.90
CA LEU A 106 -7.09 -13.06 11.90
C LEU A 106 -6.53 -13.06 13.32
N LEU A 107 -5.32 -13.60 13.53
CA LEU A 107 -4.63 -13.56 14.81
C LEU A 107 -4.37 -12.11 15.24
N TRP A 108 -3.82 -11.28 14.34
CA TRP A 108 -3.57 -9.87 14.61
C TRP A 108 -4.86 -9.11 14.97
N MET A 109 -5.95 -9.37 14.26
CA MET A 109 -7.26 -8.77 14.56
C MET A 109 -7.76 -9.16 15.94
N GLY A 110 -7.63 -10.44 16.32
CA GLY A 110 -8.02 -10.92 17.65
C GLY A 110 -7.21 -10.30 18.77
N GLU A 111 -5.88 -10.18 18.60
CA GLU A 111 -4.97 -9.55 19.58
C GLU A 111 -5.25 -8.04 19.78
N HIS A 112 -5.82 -7.38 18.77
CA HIS A 112 -6.13 -5.94 18.79
C HIS A 112 -7.63 -5.64 18.92
N GLU A 113 -8.44 -6.63 19.26
CA GLU A 113 -9.87 -6.50 19.55
C GLU A 113 -10.70 -5.96 18.35
N TYR A 114 -10.29 -6.30 17.12
CA TYR A 114 -11.05 -5.98 15.91
C TYR A 114 -11.97 -7.14 15.50
N ASP A 115 -13.27 -6.90 15.50
CA ASP A 115 -14.27 -7.89 15.05
C ASP A 115 -14.36 -8.00 13.51
N SER A 116 -13.93 -6.97 12.80
CA SER A 116 -14.00 -6.94 11.34
C SER A 116 -13.00 -5.96 10.70
N ILE A 117 -12.64 -6.25 9.44
CA ILE A 117 -11.85 -5.32 8.61
C ILE A 117 -12.53 -3.96 8.50
N LYS A 118 -13.87 -3.92 8.41
CA LYS A 118 -14.63 -2.68 8.29
C LYS A 118 -14.44 -1.77 9.50
N GLN A 119 -14.27 -2.33 10.69
CA GLN A 119 -14.05 -1.57 11.92
C GLN A 119 -12.70 -0.83 11.90
N MET A 120 -11.65 -1.45 11.33
CA MET A 120 -10.34 -0.82 11.25
C MET A 120 -10.14 0.02 9.99
N GLN A 121 -10.99 -0.15 8.96
CA GLN A 121 -10.79 0.50 7.66
C GLN A 121 -10.77 2.02 7.76
N GLY A 122 -9.69 2.62 7.31
CA GLY A 122 -9.50 4.07 7.30
C GLY A 122 -9.14 4.69 8.66
N SER A 123 -8.95 3.89 9.72
CA SER A 123 -8.59 4.39 11.06
C SER A 123 -7.26 5.16 11.09
N MET A 124 -6.37 4.91 10.14
CA MET A 124 -5.10 5.62 9.93
C MET A 124 -5.12 6.51 8.70
N SER A 125 -6.31 6.82 8.16
CA SER A 125 -6.43 7.76 7.05
C SER A 125 -6.14 9.20 7.50
N ARG A 126 -5.87 10.09 6.52
CA ARG A 126 -5.62 11.51 6.78
C ARG A 126 -6.72 12.17 7.63
N ASN A 127 -7.97 11.76 7.43
CA ASN A 127 -9.12 12.35 8.12
C ASN A 127 -9.34 11.76 9.53
N ALA A 128 -8.75 10.61 9.83
CA ALA A 128 -8.95 9.91 11.10
C ALA A 128 -7.81 10.15 12.11
N VAL A 129 -6.60 10.47 11.63
CA VAL A 129 -5.45 10.68 12.51
C VAL A 129 -5.51 12.03 13.23
N PRO A 130 -5.02 12.12 14.48
CA PRO A 130 -5.02 13.38 15.25
C PRO A 130 -4.20 14.51 14.61
N GLN A 131 -3.24 14.16 13.75
CA GLN A 131 -2.36 15.11 13.07
C GLN A 131 -2.39 14.88 11.54
N PRO A 132 -3.39 15.38 10.81
CA PRO A 132 -3.48 15.25 9.35
C PRO A 132 -2.25 15.78 8.62
N ALA A 133 -1.59 16.80 9.18
CA ALA A 133 -0.34 17.35 8.66
C ALA A 133 0.80 16.31 8.53
N ALA A 134 0.70 15.17 9.22
CA ALA A 134 1.64 14.06 9.05
C ALA A 134 1.68 13.51 7.61
N PHE A 135 0.57 13.66 6.85
CA PHE A 135 0.47 13.30 5.44
C PHE A 135 0.88 14.44 4.50
N GLU A 136 1.19 15.62 5.03
CA GLU A 136 1.51 16.80 4.24
C GLU A 136 3.04 16.98 4.10
N ARG A 137 3.43 17.75 3.08
CA ARG A 137 4.83 18.01 2.76
C ARG A 137 5.64 18.62 3.91
N ALA A 138 4.99 19.34 4.82
CA ALA A 138 5.65 19.96 5.99
C ALA A 138 6.34 18.92 6.91
N ASN A 139 5.90 17.67 6.90
CA ASN A 139 6.50 16.61 7.71
C ASN A 139 7.85 16.10 7.17
N TYR A 140 8.20 16.47 5.95
CA TYR A 140 9.46 16.05 5.31
C TYR A 140 10.71 16.52 6.10
N LEU A 141 10.71 17.76 6.57
CA LEU A 141 11.81 18.30 7.39
C LEU A 141 11.95 17.54 8.71
N LYS A 142 10.83 17.16 9.32
CA LYS A 142 10.83 16.37 10.56
C LYS A 142 11.41 14.97 10.35
N VAL A 143 11.14 14.36 9.20
CA VAL A 143 11.72 13.06 8.81
C VAL A 143 13.22 13.17 8.60
N LEU A 144 13.69 14.22 7.91
CA LEU A 144 15.13 14.44 7.71
C LEU A 144 15.88 14.65 9.03
N SER A 145 15.30 15.40 9.97
CA SER A 145 15.91 15.61 11.30
C SER A 145 15.90 14.37 12.20
N SER A 146 15.09 13.38 11.90
CA SER A 146 15.04 12.10 12.63
C SER A 146 16.06 11.07 12.10
N TYR A 147 16.74 11.34 10.99
CA TYR A 147 17.73 10.44 10.42
C TYR A 147 19.03 10.49 11.26
N ALA A 148 19.31 9.41 11.98
CA ALA A 148 20.59 9.20 12.64
C ALA A 148 21.49 8.36 11.73
N MET A 149 22.67 8.86 11.41
CA MET A 149 23.70 8.02 10.79
C MET A 149 24.09 6.91 11.79
N ARG A 150 23.86 5.67 11.39
CA ARG A 150 24.32 4.47 12.11
C ARG A 150 25.69 4.07 11.63
#